data_254e9ea2f28f549a70df84ea284165a8
#
_entry.id   254e9ea2f28f549a70df84ea284165a8
#
_cell.length_a   1.000
_cell.length_b   1.000
_cell.length_c   1.000
_cell.angle_alpha   90.00
_cell.angle_beta   90.00
_cell.angle_gamma   90.00
#
_symmetry.space_group_name_H-M   'P 1'
#
loop_
_entity.id
_entity.type
_entity.pdbx_description
1 polymer ?
#
loop_
_entity_poly.entity_id
_entity_poly.type
_entity_poly.pdbx_seq_one_letter_code
_entity_poly.pdbx_strand_id
1 'polypeptide(L)'
;MATLHYASGDNIDAQGNFTPAQAGFNLADVSSVEQVNALPAGVKGLVWLDQGDGVTQSFIDAVKPYIGNPNVYGFFLKDEPDPTGQWNTLVTAANLKAESDWIHANIPGAKTFITMMNMGSSDNPSFANTYTPENTHIDLFGIDPYPVRSDSSTVDYSMIDKAVAAAKAAGIPEASIVPVFQTFGGGNWVTDQGGHYVMPTAAQEQQMLDHWASVVPNPAFDYAYAWGSQNGDVALENSQALQNVFLQHNTSTTTDSTSTGSTTPVDTSSSNPTTPVDTHRPTIIRAITHGEPKCGST
;
A
#
# COMPACT_ATOMS: atom_id res chain seq x y z
N MET A 1 -3.88 -6.46 -15.53
CA MET A 1 -2.96 -5.63 -14.73
C MET A 1 -3.69 -4.37 -14.29
N ALA A 2 -3.36 -3.79 -13.13
CA ALA A 2 -3.90 -2.51 -12.69
C ALA A 2 -3.59 -1.40 -13.72
N THR A 3 -4.41 -0.36 -13.72
CA THR A 3 -4.18 0.87 -14.48
C THR A 3 -3.87 2.06 -13.57
N LEU A 4 -4.03 1.86 -12.26
CA LEU A 4 -3.65 2.80 -11.22
C LEU A 4 -2.62 2.13 -10.31
N HIS A 5 -1.55 2.87 -10.01
CA HIS A 5 -0.40 2.40 -9.28
C HIS A 5 -0.12 3.37 -8.13
N TYR A 6 -0.30 2.88 -6.90
CA TYR A 6 -0.19 3.64 -5.66
C TYR A 6 1.14 3.34 -4.96
N ALA A 7 1.78 4.36 -4.44
CA ALA A 7 2.89 4.21 -3.52
C ALA A 7 2.66 5.11 -2.29
N SER A 8 2.83 4.57 -1.08
CA SER A 8 2.60 5.31 0.15
C SER A 8 3.86 6.00 0.67
N GLY A 9 3.65 7.06 1.47
CA GLY A 9 4.70 7.76 2.21
C GLY A 9 5.48 8.77 1.36
N ASP A 10 5.65 9.96 1.89
CA ASP A 10 6.47 11.09 1.38
C ASP A 10 6.44 11.31 -0.14
N ASN A 11 5.24 11.23 -0.71
CA ASN A 11 5.00 11.29 -2.16
C ASN A 11 5.29 12.67 -2.76
N ILE A 12 5.20 13.71 -1.96
CA ILE A 12 5.30 15.10 -2.38
C ILE A 12 6.57 15.71 -1.78
N ASP A 13 7.47 16.16 -2.63
CA ASP A 13 8.70 16.82 -2.18
C ASP A 13 8.45 18.24 -1.63
N ALA A 14 9.49 18.87 -1.10
CA ALA A 14 9.42 20.23 -0.55
C ALA A 14 9.03 21.30 -1.60
N GLN A 15 9.13 20.99 -2.88
CA GLN A 15 8.75 21.83 -4.01
C GLN A 15 7.31 21.58 -4.47
N GLY A 16 6.63 20.58 -3.89
CA GLY A 16 5.26 20.19 -4.22
C GLY A 16 5.15 19.22 -5.40
N ASN A 17 6.25 18.59 -5.84
CA ASN A 17 6.22 17.63 -6.93
C ASN A 17 5.86 16.24 -6.42
N PHE A 18 5.05 15.53 -7.20
CA PHE A 18 4.75 14.11 -6.98
C PHE A 18 5.93 13.25 -7.48
N THR A 19 6.80 12.85 -6.55
CA THR A 19 8.06 12.17 -6.88
C THR A 19 7.91 10.73 -7.39
N PRO A 20 6.88 9.92 -6.98
CA PRO A 20 6.69 8.58 -7.50
C PRO A 20 6.38 8.50 -9.00
N ALA A 21 5.98 9.63 -9.63
CA ALA A 21 5.75 9.68 -11.08
C ALA A 21 6.97 9.25 -11.91
N GLN A 22 8.20 9.42 -11.39
CA GLN A 22 9.43 8.96 -12.06
C GLN A 22 9.51 7.44 -12.22
N ALA A 23 8.79 6.69 -11.39
CA ALA A 23 8.63 5.25 -11.48
C ALA A 23 7.25 4.82 -12.02
N GLY A 24 6.54 5.73 -12.70
CA GLY A 24 5.27 5.47 -13.38
C GLY A 24 4.04 5.39 -12.47
N PHE A 25 4.16 5.70 -11.18
CA PHE A 25 3.00 5.77 -10.28
C PHE A 25 2.07 6.93 -10.67
N ASN A 26 0.77 6.71 -10.53
CA ASN A 26 -0.26 7.65 -10.94
C ASN A 26 -1.44 7.75 -9.94
N LEU A 27 -1.30 7.12 -8.78
CA LEU A 27 -2.18 7.27 -7.62
C LEU A 27 -1.32 7.71 -6.43
N ALA A 28 -1.55 8.95 -5.96
CA ALA A 28 -0.72 9.60 -4.95
C ALA A 28 -1.26 9.39 -3.54
N ASP A 29 -0.36 9.16 -2.56
CA ASP A 29 -0.65 9.27 -1.13
C ASP A 29 -0.70 10.75 -0.74
N VAL A 30 -1.87 11.23 -0.35
CA VAL A 30 -2.11 12.63 -0.03
C VAL A 30 -2.92 12.77 1.27
N SER A 31 -2.68 13.84 1.99
CA SER A 31 -3.34 14.11 3.29
C SER A 31 -3.98 15.52 3.36
N SER A 32 -3.91 16.30 2.28
CA SER A 32 -4.54 17.62 2.24
C SER A 32 -5.14 17.93 0.86
N VAL A 33 -6.10 18.85 0.84
CA VAL A 33 -6.73 19.33 -0.41
C VAL A 33 -5.72 20.04 -1.30
N GLU A 34 -4.77 20.75 -0.70
CA GLU A 34 -3.68 21.44 -1.41
C GLU A 34 -2.82 20.45 -2.17
N GLN A 35 -2.47 19.32 -1.54
CA GLN A 35 -1.73 18.25 -2.20
C GLN A 35 -2.51 17.66 -3.39
N VAL A 36 -3.82 17.36 -3.19
CA VAL A 36 -4.66 16.84 -4.27
C VAL A 36 -4.75 17.82 -5.43
N ASN A 37 -4.89 19.11 -5.14
CA ASN A 37 -5.01 20.15 -6.17
C ASN A 37 -3.69 20.42 -6.91
N ALA A 38 -2.55 20.09 -6.30
CA ALA A 38 -1.22 20.24 -6.88
C ALA A 38 -0.78 19.02 -7.72
N LEU A 39 -1.55 17.93 -7.72
CA LEU A 39 -1.18 16.71 -8.47
C LEU A 39 -1.10 16.99 -9.99
N PRO A 40 -0.12 16.38 -10.67
CA PRO A 40 0.01 16.50 -12.12
C PRO A 40 -1.22 15.94 -12.85
N ALA A 41 -1.43 16.39 -14.07
CA ALA A 41 -2.49 15.86 -14.92
C ALA A 41 -2.36 14.33 -15.09
N GLY A 42 -3.46 13.61 -14.89
CA GLY A 42 -3.50 12.15 -14.97
C GLY A 42 -3.21 11.43 -13.65
N VAL A 43 -2.71 12.11 -12.63
CA VAL A 43 -2.52 11.56 -11.28
C VAL A 43 -3.77 11.84 -10.44
N LYS A 44 -4.21 10.83 -9.68
CA LYS A 44 -5.31 10.93 -8.72
C LYS A 44 -4.78 10.84 -7.28
N GLY A 45 -5.54 11.35 -6.32
CA GLY A 45 -5.22 11.23 -4.90
C GLY A 45 -6.02 10.12 -4.22
N LEU A 46 -5.34 9.26 -3.49
CA LEU A 46 -5.90 8.43 -2.44
C LEU A 46 -5.64 9.14 -1.11
N VAL A 47 -6.70 9.65 -0.50
CA VAL A 47 -6.58 10.53 0.68
C VAL A 47 -6.40 9.66 1.93
N TRP A 48 -5.27 9.85 2.61
CA TRP A 48 -5.00 9.23 3.90
C TRP A 48 -5.79 9.92 5.01
N LEU A 49 -6.64 9.18 5.73
CA LEU A 49 -7.49 9.71 6.80
C LEU A 49 -7.06 9.28 8.20
N ASP A 50 -6.62 8.04 8.35
CA ASP A 50 -6.32 7.42 9.66
C ASP A 50 -7.49 7.54 10.66
N GLN A 51 -8.70 7.30 10.20
CA GLN A 51 -9.94 7.32 10.99
C GLN A 51 -10.35 5.88 11.36
N GLY A 52 -11.49 5.67 11.99
CA GLY A 52 -12.00 4.37 12.40
C GLY A 52 -13.00 4.46 13.55
N ASP A 53 -13.34 5.69 13.96
CA ASP A 53 -14.26 5.96 15.06
C ASP A 53 -15.72 6.21 14.59
N GLY A 54 -15.99 5.97 13.30
CA GLY A 54 -17.26 6.25 12.66
C GLY A 54 -17.40 7.70 12.23
N VAL A 55 -18.64 8.12 11.90
CA VAL A 55 -18.91 9.47 11.39
C VAL A 55 -18.91 10.48 12.52
N THR A 56 -17.73 10.77 13.04
CA THR A 56 -17.49 11.83 14.03
C THR A 56 -17.36 13.19 13.35
N GLN A 57 -17.38 14.28 14.15
CA GLN A 57 -17.12 15.61 13.59
C GLN A 57 -15.72 15.71 12.98
N SER A 58 -14.71 15.07 13.60
CA SER A 58 -13.34 14.99 13.08
C SER A 58 -13.31 14.33 11.70
N PHE A 59 -14.01 13.20 11.53
CA PHE A 59 -14.14 12.52 10.25
C PHE A 59 -14.80 13.41 9.18
N ILE A 60 -15.92 14.07 9.54
CA ILE A 60 -16.63 14.96 8.62
C ILE A 60 -15.72 16.12 8.19
N ASP A 61 -15.03 16.75 9.13
CA ASP A 61 -14.13 17.87 8.84
C ASP A 61 -12.93 17.44 7.99
N ALA A 62 -12.45 16.20 8.15
CA ALA A 62 -11.37 15.64 7.35
C ALA A 62 -11.81 15.34 5.91
N VAL A 63 -13.04 14.84 5.70
CA VAL A 63 -13.50 14.39 4.35
C VAL A 63 -14.21 15.48 3.57
N LYS A 64 -15.00 16.34 4.24
CA LYS A 64 -15.84 17.36 3.60
C LYS A 64 -15.10 18.29 2.61
N PRO A 65 -13.85 18.71 2.85
CA PRO A 65 -13.11 19.59 1.94
C PRO A 65 -12.86 18.98 0.54
N TYR A 66 -12.98 17.67 0.39
CA TYR A 66 -12.75 16.95 -0.86
C TYR A 66 -14.02 16.78 -1.72
N ILE A 67 -15.20 17.17 -1.19
CA ILE A 67 -16.47 17.02 -1.94
C ILE A 67 -16.40 17.80 -3.26
N GLY A 68 -16.66 17.10 -4.37
CA GLY A 68 -16.65 17.69 -5.71
C GLY A 68 -15.26 17.84 -6.32
N ASN A 69 -14.19 17.40 -5.66
CA ASN A 69 -12.84 17.44 -6.23
C ASN A 69 -12.64 16.26 -7.20
N PRO A 70 -12.49 16.50 -8.52
CA PRO A 70 -12.39 15.44 -9.53
C PRO A 70 -11.06 14.67 -9.47
N ASN A 71 -10.05 15.17 -8.75
CA ASN A 71 -8.75 14.52 -8.62
C ASN A 71 -8.71 13.50 -7.48
N VAL A 72 -9.73 13.43 -6.63
CA VAL A 72 -9.84 12.39 -5.61
C VAL A 72 -10.26 11.07 -6.26
N TYR A 73 -9.48 10.02 -6.07
CA TYR A 73 -9.84 8.65 -6.38
C TYR A 73 -10.67 8.03 -5.26
N GLY A 74 -10.24 8.25 -4.03
CA GLY A 74 -10.88 7.66 -2.86
C GLY A 74 -10.16 8.02 -1.56
N PHE A 75 -10.50 7.27 -0.52
CA PHE A 75 -10.04 7.50 0.84
C PHE A 75 -9.46 6.22 1.43
N PHE A 76 -8.25 6.31 1.94
CA PHE A 76 -7.62 5.29 2.77
C PHE A 76 -8.05 5.56 4.22
N LEU A 77 -9.05 4.81 4.68
CA LEU A 77 -9.70 5.06 5.97
C LEU A 77 -8.78 4.76 7.13
N LYS A 78 -8.14 3.58 7.09
CA LYS A 78 -7.30 3.09 8.19
C LYS A 78 -6.33 2.02 7.70
N ASP A 79 -5.09 2.10 8.19
CA ASP A 79 -4.07 1.08 8.00
C ASP A 79 -4.21 0.00 9.08
N GLU A 80 -4.31 -1.26 8.68
CA GLU A 80 -4.42 -2.43 9.53
C GLU A 80 -5.31 -2.20 10.79
N PRO A 81 -6.61 -1.82 10.61
CA PRO A 81 -7.47 -1.62 11.75
C PRO A 81 -7.61 -2.89 12.58
N ASP A 82 -7.55 -2.77 13.91
CA ASP A 82 -7.69 -3.91 14.83
C ASP A 82 -9.17 -4.20 15.14
N PRO A 83 -9.74 -5.33 14.68
CA PRO A 83 -11.13 -5.67 14.93
C PRO A 83 -11.39 -6.16 16.36
N THR A 84 -10.35 -6.37 17.16
CA THR A 84 -10.43 -6.95 18.51
C THR A 84 -10.06 -5.99 19.62
N GLY A 85 -9.25 -4.97 19.32
CA GLY A 85 -8.65 -4.07 20.31
C GLY A 85 -7.56 -4.75 21.15
N GLN A 86 -7.04 -5.88 20.68
CA GLN A 86 -6.00 -6.63 21.41
C GLN A 86 -4.60 -6.03 21.20
N TRP A 87 -4.35 -5.51 20.01
CA TRP A 87 -3.03 -4.97 19.62
C TRP A 87 -3.02 -3.46 19.46
N ASN A 88 -4.12 -2.90 18.98
CA ASN A 88 -4.32 -1.47 18.78
C ASN A 88 -5.69 -1.03 19.30
N THR A 89 -6.03 0.23 19.12
CA THR A 89 -7.38 0.72 19.38
C THR A 89 -8.40 -0.08 18.56
N LEU A 90 -9.42 -0.58 19.23
CA LEU A 90 -10.52 -1.32 18.59
C LEU A 90 -11.18 -0.45 17.51
N VAL A 91 -11.22 -0.98 16.29
CA VAL A 91 -12.00 -0.42 15.17
C VAL A 91 -13.14 -1.38 14.85
N THR A 92 -14.37 -0.93 14.99
CA THR A 92 -15.52 -1.81 14.71
C THR A 92 -15.90 -1.78 13.22
N ALA A 93 -16.38 -2.90 12.70
CA ALA A 93 -16.91 -2.94 11.32
C ALA A 93 -18.06 -1.93 11.14
N ALA A 94 -18.87 -1.69 12.18
CA ALA A 94 -19.96 -0.71 12.15
C ALA A 94 -19.44 0.73 11.97
N ASN A 95 -18.33 1.09 12.59
CA ASN A 95 -17.69 2.40 12.42
C ASN A 95 -17.19 2.58 10.98
N LEU A 96 -16.41 1.61 10.47
CA LEU A 96 -15.92 1.64 9.09
C LEU A 96 -17.05 1.66 8.06
N LYS A 97 -18.15 0.92 8.34
CA LYS A 97 -19.34 0.96 7.51
C LYS A 97 -19.96 2.36 7.47
N ALA A 98 -20.12 3.00 8.62
CA ALA A 98 -20.67 4.34 8.69
C ALA A 98 -19.81 5.36 7.93
N GLU A 99 -18.48 5.28 8.05
CA GLU A 99 -17.52 6.13 7.31
C GLU A 99 -17.61 5.89 5.80
N SER A 100 -17.62 4.63 5.37
CA SER A 100 -17.74 4.25 3.96
C SER A 100 -19.07 4.72 3.37
N ASP A 101 -20.20 4.47 4.06
CA ASP A 101 -21.52 4.91 3.63
C ASP A 101 -21.61 6.44 3.51
N TRP A 102 -20.99 7.17 4.44
CA TRP A 102 -20.98 8.62 4.40
C TRP A 102 -20.19 9.15 3.20
N ILE A 103 -19.02 8.55 2.89
CA ILE A 103 -18.20 8.91 1.72
C ILE A 103 -18.99 8.65 0.43
N HIS A 104 -19.57 7.47 0.27
CA HIS A 104 -20.34 7.12 -0.92
C HIS A 104 -21.54 8.05 -1.15
N ALA A 105 -22.21 8.47 -0.07
CA ALA A 105 -23.34 9.39 -0.14
C ALA A 105 -22.96 10.81 -0.51
N ASN A 106 -21.80 11.31 -0.06
CA ASN A 106 -21.38 12.71 -0.22
C ASN A 106 -20.37 12.94 -1.35
N ILE A 107 -19.64 11.89 -1.76
CA ILE A 107 -18.64 11.93 -2.83
C ILE A 107 -18.89 10.76 -3.78
N PRO A 108 -19.93 10.82 -4.62
CA PRO A 108 -20.29 9.71 -5.51
C PRO A 108 -19.14 9.31 -6.41
N GLY A 109 -18.81 8.01 -6.44
CA GLY A 109 -17.73 7.45 -7.25
C GLY A 109 -16.37 7.38 -6.54
N ALA A 110 -16.19 8.04 -5.39
CA ALA A 110 -15.00 7.85 -4.57
C ALA A 110 -14.95 6.42 -4.01
N LYS A 111 -13.74 5.86 -3.93
CA LYS A 111 -13.50 4.54 -3.35
C LYS A 111 -13.10 4.64 -1.89
N THR A 112 -13.45 3.62 -1.12
CA THR A 112 -12.99 3.43 0.25
C THR A 112 -12.02 2.25 0.32
N PHE A 113 -10.95 2.39 1.09
CA PHE A 113 -9.85 1.44 1.15
C PHE A 113 -9.33 1.30 2.58
N ILE A 114 -8.97 0.09 2.96
CA ILE A 114 -8.18 -0.25 4.16
C ILE A 114 -7.11 -1.27 3.77
N THR A 115 -6.00 -1.34 4.50
CA THR A 115 -5.18 -2.55 4.56
C THR A 115 -5.74 -3.49 5.62
N MET A 116 -5.40 -4.77 5.53
CA MET A 116 -5.97 -5.80 6.39
C MET A 116 -4.95 -6.30 7.42
N MET A 117 -5.24 -6.11 8.70
CA MET A 117 -4.46 -6.76 9.74
C MET A 117 -4.57 -8.28 9.64
N ASN A 118 -3.44 -8.96 9.50
CA ASN A 118 -3.39 -10.42 9.55
C ASN A 118 -3.56 -10.91 11.00
N MET A 119 -4.67 -11.55 11.29
CA MET A 119 -5.01 -12.10 12.62
C MET A 119 -4.36 -13.46 12.89
N GLY A 120 -3.68 -14.02 11.91
CA GLY A 120 -2.91 -15.28 12.01
C GLY A 120 -1.41 -15.04 12.07
N SER A 121 -0.65 -15.95 11.48
CA SER A 121 0.79 -15.78 11.23
C SER A 121 1.06 -15.63 9.74
N SER A 122 2.30 -15.26 9.40
CA SER A 122 2.71 -15.19 7.99
C SER A 122 2.62 -16.54 7.27
N ASP A 123 2.82 -17.65 7.98
CA ASP A 123 2.70 -19.02 7.43
C ASP A 123 1.24 -19.50 7.33
N ASN A 124 0.37 -18.99 8.19
CA ASN A 124 -1.04 -19.33 8.24
C ASN A 124 -1.89 -18.06 8.45
N PRO A 125 -2.01 -17.21 7.43
CA PRO A 125 -2.73 -15.96 7.54
C PRO A 125 -4.22 -16.18 7.78
N SER A 126 -4.87 -15.24 8.47
CA SER A 126 -6.28 -15.28 8.77
C SER A 126 -6.89 -13.88 8.77
N PHE A 127 -7.99 -13.72 8.07
CA PHE A 127 -8.84 -12.53 8.09
C PHE A 127 -10.27 -12.85 8.56
N ALA A 128 -10.44 -14.04 9.15
CA ALA A 128 -11.75 -14.52 9.62
C ALA A 128 -12.30 -13.63 10.74
N ASN A 129 -13.61 -13.32 10.67
CA ASN A 129 -14.33 -12.47 11.63
C ASN A 129 -13.80 -11.03 11.73
N THR A 130 -13.20 -10.53 10.65
CA THR A 130 -12.71 -9.15 10.54
C THR A 130 -13.62 -8.31 9.61
N TYR A 131 -13.03 -7.63 8.64
CA TYR A 131 -13.73 -6.71 7.74
C TYR A 131 -13.94 -7.34 6.37
N THR A 132 -15.13 -7.14 5.83
CA THR A 132 -15.54 -7.60 4.50
C THR A 132 -16.39 -6.52 3.83
N PRO A 133 -16.57 -6.56 2.50
CA PRO A 133 -17.50 -5.64 1.84
C PRO A 133 -18.92 -5.70 2.42
N GLU A 134 -19.36 -6.87 2.91
CA GLU A 134 -20.69 -7.07 3.46
C GLU A 134 -20.90 -6.31 4.79
N ASN A 135 -19.91 -6.34 5.69
CA ASN A 135 -20.04 -5.76 7.03
C ASN A 135 -19.50 -4.34 7.18
N THR A 136 -18.74 -3.82 6.18
CA THR A 136 -18.14 -2.48 6.21
C THR A 136 -18.55 -1.58 5.06
N HIS A 137 -19.10 -2.13 3.97
CA HIS A 137 -19.33 -1.44 2.70
C HIS A 137 -18.06 -0.79 2.09
N ILE A 138 -16.87 -1.19 2.56
CA ILE A 138 -15.60 -0.79 1.98
C ILE A 138 -15.45 -1.44 0.60
N ASP A 139 -14.94 -0.69 -0.37
CA ASP A 139 -14.75 -1.15 -1.74
C ASP A 139 -13.53 -2.06 -1.88
N LEU A 140 -12.40 -1.71 -1.23
CA LEU A 140 -11.08 -2.27 -1.53
C LEU A 140 -10.29 -2.59 -0.25
N PHE A 141 -9.57 -3.71 -0.30
CA PHE A 141 -8.84 -4.29 0.83
C PHE A 141 -7.41 -4.61 0.42
N GLY A 142 -6.43 -3.93 0.99
CA GLY A 142 -5.01 -4.21 0.79
C GLY A 142 -4.61 -5.48 1.55
N ILE A 143 -3.95 -6.39 0.86
CA ILE A 143 -3.39 -7.62 1.43
C ILE A 143 -1.89 -7.55 1.24
N ASP A 144 -1.13 -7.60 2.32
CA ASP A 144 0.27 -7.21 2.40
C ASP A 144 1.23 -8.28 2.95
N PRO A 145 1.26 -9.48 2.37
CA PRO A 145 2.24 -10.50 2.72
C PRO A 145 3.63 -10.08 2.20
N TYR A 146 4.54 -9.77 3.09
CA TYR A 146 5.90 -9.35 2.74
C TYR A 146 6.87 -10.53 2.78
N PRO A 147 7.26 -11.12 1.60
CA PRO A 147 7.97 -12.40 1.54
C PRO A 147 9.50 -12.27 1.63
N VAL A 148 10.07 -11.06 1.46
CA VAL A 148 11.54 -10.89 1.44
C VAL A 148 12.02 -10.62 2.87
N ARG A 149 12.48 -11.70 3.54
CA ARG A 149 12.72 -11.74 4.97
C ARG A 149 14.08 -12.37 5.29
N SER A 150 14.69 -12.02 6.43
CA SER A 150 15.97 -12.58 6.88
C SER A 150 15.83 -13.90 7.65
N ASP A 151 14.64 -14.25 8.09
CA ASP A 151 14.32 -15.52 8.76
C ASP A 151 14.13 -16.70 7.80
N SER A 152 14.20 -16.44 6.49
CA SER A 152 14.18 -17.47 5.44
C SER A 152 15.42 -17.35 4.54
N SER A 153 15.99 -18.47 4.12
CA SER A 153 17.08 -18.52 3.15
C SER A 153 16.66 -18.32 1.70
N THR A 154 15.35 -18.44 1.42
CA THR A 154 14.74 -18.27 0.10
C THR A 154 13.45 -17.47 0.24
N VAL A 155 13.11 -16.68 -0.78
CA VAL A 155 11.84 -15.96 -0.80
C VAL A 155 10.69 -16.94 -0.99
N ASP A 156 9.72 -16.94 -0.08
CA ASP A 156 8.52 -17.77 -0.17
C ASP A 156 7.33 -16.95 -0.73
N TYR A 157 7.22 -16.90 -2.05
CA TYR A 157 6.09 -16.21 -2.70
C TYR A 157 4.75 -16.91 -2.45
N SER A 158 4.71 -18.17 -1.96
CA SER A 158 3.46 -18.83 -1.59
C SER A 158 2.74 -18.15 -0.41
N MET A 159 3.42 -17.26 0.32
CA MET A 159 2.79 -16.38 1.31
C MET A 159 1.68 -15.53 0.68
N ILE A 160 1.87 -15.10 -0.57
CA ILE A 160 0.87 -14.33 -1.34
C ILE A 160 -0.36 -15.21 -1.60
N ASP A 161 -0.16 -16.45 -2.07
CA ASP A 161 -1.27 -17.39 -2.31
C ASP A 161 -2.07 -17.66 -1.04
N LYS A 162 -1.37 -17.89 0.08
CA LYS A 162 -1.98 -18.16 1.39
C LYS A 162 -2.81 -16.96 1.86
N ALA A 163 -2.26 -15.75 1.74
CA ALA A 163 -2.93 -14.53 2.18
C ALA A 163 -4.17 -14.22 1.32
N VAL A 164 -4.06 -14.34 -0.01
CA VAL A 164 -5.21 -14.16 -0.91
C VAL A 164 -6.28 -15.23 -0.68
N ALA A 165 -5.88 -16.50 -0.47
CA ALA A 165 -6.82 -17.57 -0.15
C ALA A 165 -7.54 -17.30 1.18
N ALA A 166 -6.83 -16.84 2.22
CA ALA A 166 -7.41 -16.48 3.51
C ALA A 166 -8.37 -15.30 3.40
N ALA A 167 -8.04 -14.26 2.62
CA ALA A 167 -8.91 -13.11 2.36
C ALA A 167 -10.20 -13.55 1.65
N LYS A 168 -10.10 -14.38 0.62
CA LYS A 168 -11.26 -14.92 -0.11
C LYS A 168 -12.12 -15.81 0.81
N ALA A 169 -11.51 -16.63 1.66
CA ALA A 169 -12.22 -17.46 2.65
C ALA A 169 -12.94 -16.62 3.72
N ALA A 170 -12.43 -15.44 4.04
CA ALA A 170 -13.08 -14.49 4.94
C ALA A 170 -14.26 -13.72 4.30
N GLY A 171 -14.47 -13.84 2.98
CA GLY A 171 -15.54 -13.16 2.26
C GLY A 171 -15.13 -11.92 1.49
N ILE A 172 -13.82 -11.68 1.30
CA ILE A 172 -13.31 -10.59 0.44
C ILE A 172 -13.22 -11.12 -1.00
N PRO A 173 -14.01 -10.60 -1.94
CA PRO A 173 -13.92 -11.03 -3.35
C PRO A 173 -12.58 -10.63 -3.96
N GLU A 174 -12.06 -11.42 -4.89
CA GLU A 174 -10.80 -11.14 -5.58
C GLU A 174 -10.77 -9.73 -6.22
N ALA A 175 -11.89 -9.30 -6.80
CA ALA A 175 -12.01 -7.97 -7.41
C ALA A 175 -11.89 -6.80 -6.40
N SER A 176 -12.03 -7.07 -5.10
CA SER A 176 -11.84 -6.09 -4.01
C SER A 176 -10.45 -6.17 -3.38
N ILE A 177 -9.61 -7.14 -3.78
CA ILE A 177 -8.25 -7.28 -3.25
C ILE A 177 -7.32 -6.31 -3.99
N VAL A 178 -6.54 -5.57 -3.21
CA VAL A 178 -5.43 -4.73 -3.67
C VAL A 178 -4.12 -5.43 -3.29
N PRO A 179 -3.30 -5.83 -4.28
CA PRO A 179 -1.95 -6.33 -4.03
C PRO A 179 -1.10 -5.25 -3.35
N VAL A 180 -0.44 -5.60 -2.24
CA VAL A 180 0.54 -4.71 -1.60
C VAL A 180 1.93 -5.32 -1.74
N PHE A 181 2.81 -4.62 -2.44
CA PHE A 181 4.16 -5.05 -2.74
C PHE A 181 5.13 -4.59 -1.65
N GLN A 182 6.10 -5.43 -1.31
CA GLN A 182 7.17 -5.08 -0.39
C GLN A 182 8.23 -4.27 -1.12
N THR A 183 8.33 -2.97 -0.86
CA THR A 183 9.35 -2.09 -1.44
C THR A 183 10.20 -1.42 -0.37
N PHE A 184 10.37 -2.08 0.76
CA PHE A 184 11.13 -1.63 1.92
C PHE A 184 11.95 -2.78 2.52
N GLY A 185 12.93 -2.43 3.37
CA GLY A 185 13.67 -3.39 4.18
C GLY A 185 14.66 -2.73 5.12
N GLY A 186 15.08 -3.45 6.13
CA GLY A 186 15.95 -2.93 7.19
C GLY A 186 15.19 -2.13 8.24
N GLY A 187 15.89 -1.20 8.88
CA GLY A 187 15.32 -0.40 9.97
C GLY A 187 14.91 -1.24 11.17
N ASN A 188 13.86 -0.79 11.86
CA ASN A 188 13.34 -1.45 13.06
C ASN A 188 12.17 -2.42 12.75
N TRP A 189 11.91 -2.72 11.47
CA TRP A 189 10.87 -3.65 11.08
C TRP A 189 11.28 -5.10 11.36
N VAL A 190 10.51 -5.78 12.19
CA VAL A 190 10.71 -7.19 12.55
C VAL A 190 9.57 -8.05 12.00
N THR A 191 9.89 -9.30 11.65
CA THR A 191 8.90 -10.27 11.22
C THR A 191 8.26 -10.95 12.40
N ASP A 192 7.13 -11.60 12.21
CA ASP A 192 6.44 -12.40 13.23
C ASP A 192 7.24 -13.64 13.68
N GLN A 193 8.32 -13.99 12.98
CA GLN A 193 9.24 -15.09 13.33
C GLN A 193 10.57 -14.58 13.92
N GLY A 194 10.68 -13.28 14.24
CA GLY A 194 11.85 -12.68 14.88
C GLY A 194 13.00 -12.36 13.94
N GLY A 195 12.78 -12.41 12.62
CA GLY A 195 13.69 -11.88 11.62
C GLY A 195 13.43 -10.40 11.32
N HIS A 196 13.99 -9.93 10.21
CA HIS A 196 13.77 -8.57 9.69
C HIS A 196 13.30 -8.64 8.24
N TYR A 197 12.52 -7.64 7.82
CA TYR A 197 12.25 -7.45 6.40
C TYR A 197 13.52 -6.98 5.69
N VAL A 198 13.72 -7.44 4.48
CA VAL A 198 14.91 -7.14 3.68
C VAL A 198 14.46 -6.45 2.40
N MET A 199 15.18 -5.41 1.99
CA MET A 199 14.90 -4.72 0.72
C MET A 199 15.01 -5.71 -0.44
N PRO A 200 13.96 -5.89 -1.26
CA PRO A 200 14.01 -6.79 -2.40
C PRO A 200 15.10 -6.37 -3.40
N THR A 201 15.72 -7.34 -4.04
CA THR A 201 16.48 -7.10 -5.27
C THR A 201 15.52 -6.88 -6.44
N ALA A 202 15.97 -6.25 -7.53
CA ALA A 202 15.15 -6.06 -8.73
C ALA A 202 14.56 -7.37 -9.28
N ALA A 203 15.32 -8.47 -9.21
CA ALA A 203 14.85 -9.78 -9.65
C ALA A 203 13.76 -10.36 -8.72
N GLN A 204 13.88 -10.16 -7.40
CA GLN A 204 12.87 -10.59 -6.43
C GLN A 204 11.60 -9.76 -6.57
N GLU A 205 11.74 -8.46 -6.78
CA GLU A 205 10.61 -7.57 -7.03
C GLU A 205 9.85 -7.98 -8.28
N GLN A 206 10.54 -8.19 -9.40
CA GLN A 206 9.89 -8.66 -10.64
C GLN A 206 9.14 -9.98 -10.43
N GLN A 207 9.73 -10.93 -9.72
CA GLN A 207 9.07 -12.19 -9.39
C GLN A 207 7.83 -11.99 -8.50
N MET A 208 7.89 -11.04 -7.55
CA MET A 208 6.74 -10.69 -6.70
C MET A 208 5.60 -10.08 -7.52
N LEU A 209 5.91 -9.14 -8.42
CA LEU A 209 4.93 -8.54 -9.33
C LEU A 209 4.28 -9.59 -10.24
N ASP A 210 5.08 -10.47 -10.84
CA ASP A 210 4.59 -11.54 -11.71
C ASP A 210 3.71 -12.53 -10.94
N HIS A 211 4.09 -12.86 -9.70
CA HIS A 211 3.32 -13.76 -8.84
C HIS A 211 1.96 -13.13 -8.46
N TRP A 212 1.95 -11.88 -8.00
CA TRP A 212 0.70 -11.16 -7.74
C TRP A 212 -0.21 -11.06 -8.97
N ALA A 213 0.36 -10.77 -10.14
CA ALA A 213 -0.41 -10.73 -11.39
C ALA A 213 -1.04 -12.08 -11.76
N SER A 214 -0.46 -13.20 -11.32
CA SER A 214 -1.03 -14.54 -11.53
C SER A 214 -2.20 -14.85 -10.59
N VAL A 215 -2.21 -14.25 -9.37
CA VAL A 215 -3.19 -14.54 -8.30
C VAL A 215 -4.32 -13.51 -8.28
N VAL A 216 -4.00 -12.23 -8.53
CA VAL A 216 -4.96 -11.11 -8.62
C VAL A 216 -4.69 -10.34 -9.92
N PRO A 217 -5.16 -10.83 -11.08
CA PRO A 217 -4.73 -10.32 -12.39
C PRO A 217 -5.25 -8.94 -12.76
N ASN A 218 -6.37 -8.50 -12.19
CA ASN A 218 -7.04 -7.24 -12.54
C ASN A 218 -7.49 -6.46 -11.29
N PRO A 219 -6.56 -6.05 -10.41
CA PRO A 219 -6.92 -5.24 -9.26
C PRO A 219 -7.36 -3.84 -9.69
N ALA A 220 -8.17 -3.17 -8.85
CA ALA A 220 -8.58 -1.79 -9.08
C ALA A 220 -7.39 -0.83 -9.08
N PHE A 221 -6.43 -1.08 -8.23
CA PHE A 221 -5.07 -0.51 -8.23
C PHE A 221 -4.11 -1.51 -7.56
N ASP A 222 -2.83 -1.30 -7.73
CA ASP A 222 -1.78 -1.98 -6.96
C ASP A 222 -1.02 -0.98 -6.08
N TYR A 223 -0.32 -1.49 -5.07
CA TYR A 223 0.22 -0.67 -3.99
C TYR A 223 1.66 -1.06 -3.66
N ALA A 224 2.61 -0.15 -3.81
CA ALA A 224 4.00 -0.30 -3.35
C ALA A 224 4.16 0.30 -1.94
N TYR A 225 4.39 -0.53 -0.94
CA TYR A 225 4.69 -0.11 0.43
C TYR A 225 6.19 -0.26 0.69
N ALA A 226 6.97 0.85 0.75
CA ALA A 226 6.56 2.23 0.62
C ALA A 226 7.46 2.98 -0.36
N TRP A 227 7.04 4.19 -0.79
CA TRP A 227 7.93 5.09 -1.53
C TRP A 227 8.97 5.68 -0.59
N GLY A 228 8.55 6.40 0.45
CA GLY A 228 9.42 7.06 1.41
C GLY A 228 9.87 6.16 2.56
N SER A 229 11.10 6.34 3.02
CA SER A 229 11.66 5.61 4.17
C SER A 229 10.95 5.95 5.46
N GLN A 230 10.71 4.92 6.28
CA GLN A 230 10.08 5.02 7.59
C GLN A 230 10.88 4.17 8.59
N ASN A 231 10.76 4.44 9.88
CA ASN A 231 11.30 3.59 10.94
C ASN A 231 12.80 3.22 10.76
N GLY A 232 13.56 4.05 10.02
CA GLY A 232 14.99 3.85 9.76
C GLY A 232 15.29 2.82 8.67
N ASP A 233 14.31 2.42 7.88
CA ASP A 233 14.45 1.49 6.76
C ASP A 233 15.00 2.17 5.48
N VAL A 234 15.20 1.35 4.46
CA VAL A 234 15.40 1.76 3.06
C VAL A 234 14.12 1.45 2.31
N ALA A 235 13.65 2.39 1.50
CA ALA A 235 12.42 2.28 0.73
C ALA A 235 12.63 2.54 -0.77
N LEU A 236 11.57 2.54 -1.54
CA LEU A 236 11.61 2.61 -3.00
C LEU A 236 12.30 3.88 -3.52
N GLU A 237 12.14 5.03 -2.86
CA GLU A 237 12.81 6.28 -3.24
C GLU A 237 14.34 6.17 -3.26
N ASN A 238 14.90 5.26 -2.44
CA ASN A 238 16.35 5.05 -2.31
C ASN A 238 16.89 4.00 -3.29
N SER A 239 16.04 3.35 -4.10
CA SER A 239 16.44 2.24 -4.98
C SER A 239 16.09 2.49 -6.44
N GLN A 240 17.01 3.05 -7.20
CA GLN A 240 16.84 3.24 -8.65
C GLN A 240 16.56 1.91 -9.37
N ALA A 241 17.15 0.80 -8.91
CA ALA A 241 16.95 -0.51 -9.51
C ALA A 241 15.48 -0.95 -9.40
N LEU A 242 14.84 -0.78 -8.23
CA LEU A 242 13.43 -1.08 -8.05
C LEU A 242 12.53 -0.07 -8.77
N GLN A 243 12.88 1.23 -8.76
CA GLN A 243 12.14 2.24 -9.54
C GLN A 243 12.06 1.89 -11.02
N ASN A 244 13.13 1.33 -11.59
CA ASN A 244 13.15 0.87 -12.98
C ASN A 244 12.24 -0.33 -13.21
N VAL A 245 12.15 -1.27 -12.25
CA VAL A 245 11.19 -2.40 -12.30
C VAL A 245 9.76 -1.86 -12.29
N PHE A 246 9.44 -0.95 -11.37
CA PHE A 246 8.12 -0.34 -11.30
C PHE A 246 7.79 0.51 -12.53
N LEU A 247 8.75 1.25 -13.08
CA LEU A 247 8.52 2.01 -14.31
C LEU A 247 8.10 1.08 -15.46
N GLN A 248 8.73 -0.08 -15.60
CA GLN A 248 8.34 -1.07 -16.60
C GLN A 248 6.95 -1.65 -16.30
N HIS A 249 6.68 -2.03 -15.06
CA HIS A 249 5.39 -2.56 -14.62
C HIS A 249 4.26 -1.55 -14.86
N ASN A 250 4.41 -0.33 -14.37
CA ASN A 250 3.39 0.71 -14.36
C ASN A 250 3.11 1.32 -15.76
N THR A 251 4.06 1.20 -16.70
CA THR A 251 3.89 1.71 -18.07
C THR A 251 3.62 0.64 -19.10
N SER A 252 3.64 -0.66 -18.70
CA SER A 252 3.30 -1.76 -19.60
C SER A 252 1.82 -1.73 -19.97
N THR A 253 1.51 -1.14 -21.11
CA THR A 253 0.19 -1.33 -21.72
C THR A 253 0.06 -2.79 -22.13
N THR A 254 -1.07 -3.42 -21.85
CA THR A 254 -1.42 -4.77 -22.33
C THR A 254 -1.47 -4.75 -23.85
N THR A 255 -0.32 -4.86 -24.50
CA THR A 255 -0.26 -5.19 -25.94
C THR A 255 -0.38 -6.69 -26.02
N ASP A 256 -1.46 -7.12 -26.63
CA ASP A 256 -1.71 -8.48 -27.09
C ASP A 256 -0.43 -9.08 -27.68
N SER A 257 -0.10 -10.27 -27.22
CA SER A 257 1.14 -10.98 -27.54
C SER A 257 1.23 -11.26 -29.03
N THR A 258 2.03 -10.52 -29.78
CA THR A 258 2.62 -11.00 -31.02
C THR A 258 4.08 -10.53 -31.14
N SER A 259 4.97 -11.44 -30.77
CA SER A 259 6.22 -11.79 -31.44
C SER A 259 7.32 -10.73 -31.70
N THR A 260 8.47 -11.08 -31.13
CA THR A 260 9.85 -11.05 -31.64
C THR A 260 10.55 -9.73 -31.91
N GLY A 261 11.72 -9.60 -31.25
CA GLY A 261 12.81 -8.77 -31.75
C GLY A 261 13.82 -8.34 -30.69
N SER A 262 14.84 -9.15 -30.52
CA SER A 262 16.10 -8.86 -29.83
C SER A 262 16.72 -7.53 -30.25
N THR A 263 17.15 -6.68 -29.30
CA THR A 263 18.32 -5.82 -29.48
C THR A 263 18.98 -5.53 -28.13
N THR A 264 20.29 -5.68 -28.13
CA THR A 264 21.28 -5.52 -27.07
C THR A 264 21.37 -4.10 -26.48
N PRO A 265 21.82 -3.94 -25.22
CA PRO A 265 21.95 -2.66 -24.54
C PRO A 265 23.25 -1.94 -24.90
N VAL A 266 23.19 -0.63 -25.01
CA VAL A 266 24.34 0.26 -25.03
C VAL A 266 24.50 0.90 -23.65
N ASP A 267 25.68 0.68 -23.10
CA ASP A 267 26.21 1.22 -21.86
C ASP A 267 26.63 2.68 -22.04
N THR A 268 26.16 3.59 -21.18
CA THR A 268 26.86 4.85 -20.97
C THR A 268 26.73 5.32 -19.53
N SER A 269 27.87 5.32 -18.86
CA SER A 269 28.15 5.88 -17.55
C SER A 269 28.09 7.41 -17.53
N SER A 270 27.66 8.04 -16.43
CA SER A 270 28.42 9.08 -15.73
C SER A 270 27.60 9.92 -14.74
N SER A 271 28.12 9.96 -13.51
CA SER A 271 28.30 11.07 -12.56
C SER A 271 27.12 11.66 -11.77
N ASN A 272 27.28 11.48 -10.47
CA ASN A 272 26.70 12.20 -9.33
C ASN A 272 27.04 13.71 -9.32
N PRO A 273 26.21 14.58 -8.73
CA PRO A 273 26.65 15.17 -7.46
C PRO A 273 25.56 15.39 -6.38
N THR A 274 25.97 15.05 -5.16
CA THR A 274 25.81 15.71 -3.84
C THR A 274 24.59 16.55 -3.51
N THR A 275 23.99 16.14 -2.36
CA THR A 275 23.01 16.74 -1.45
C THR A 275 23.26 18.21 -1.07
N PRO A 276 22.21 18.91 -0.56
CA PRO A 276 22.12 19.11 0.87
C PRO A 276 20.75 18.84 1.52
N VAL A 277 20.87 18.41 2.75
CA VAL A 277 19.85 18.21 3.80
C VAL A 277 19.24 19.56 4.17
N ASP A 278 17.90 19.62 4.32
CA ASP A 278 17.32 20.46 5.37
C ASP A 278 15.95 19.95 5.85
N THR A 279 15.72 20.23 7.09
CA THR A 279 14.98 19.66 8.17
C THR A 279 13.58 20.24 8.32
N HIS A 280 12.73 19.45 9.00
CA HIS A 280 11.51 19.79 9.76
C HIS A 280 10.16 19.65 9.05
N ARG A 281 9.65 18.43 9.18
CA ARG A 281 8.21 18.20 9.26
C ARG A 281 7.94 17.17 10.36
N PRO A 282 6.87 17.30 11.14
CA PRO A 282 6.56 16.27 12.15
C PRO A 282 6.22 14.96 11.41
N THR A 283 7.07 13.98 11.60
CA THR A 283 6.89 12.61 11.19
C THR A 283 5.67 12.07 11.93
N ILE A 284 4.59 11.82 11.21
CA ILE A 284 3.52 10.97 11.72
C ILE A 284 4.14 9.57 11.77
N ILE A 285 4.44 9.12 12.97
CA ILE A 285 4.98 7.80 13.23
C ILE A 285 3.87 6.80 12.93
N ARG A 286 3.94 6.17 11.79
CA ARG A 286 3.16 4.96 11.49
C ARG A 286 3.80 3.82 12.30
N ALA A 287 3.28 3.57 13.49
CA ALA A 287 3.68 2.44 14.29
C ALA A 287 2.92 1.21 13.81
N ILE A 288 3.51 0.43 12.92
CA ILE A 288 3.08 -0.96 12.75
C ILE A 288 3.64 -1.72 13.95
N THR A 289 2.84 -1.84 14.99
CA THR A 289 3.15 -2.73 16.10
C THR A 289 2.57 -4.10 15.76
N HIS A 290 3.38 -4.96 15.15
CA HIS A 290 3.08 -6.38 15.20
C HIS A 290 3.17 -6.80 16.67
N GLY A 291 1.99 -6.95 17.31
CA GLY A 291 1.90 -7.36 18.68
C GLY A 291 2.44 -8.77 18.84
N GLU A 292 3.56 -8.92 19.52
CA GLU A 292 4.01 -10.21 20.03
C GLU A 292 2.95 -10.77 20.99
N PRO A 293 2.61 -12.06 20.90
CA PRO A 293 1.84 -12.71 21.94
C PRO A 293 2.73 -12.77 23.20
N LYS A 294 2.45 -11.95 24.20
CA LYS A 294 3.02 -12.14 25.53
C LYS A 294 2.51 -13.47 26.08
N CYS A 295 3.39 -14.47 26.06
CA CYS A 295 3.20 -15.72 26.79
C CYS A 295 3.10 -15.37 28.28
N GLY A 296 1.89 -15.41 28.83
CA GLY A 296 1.64 -15.26 30.25
C GLY A 296 2.16 -16.50 31.00
N SER A 297 3.15 -16.32 31.83
CA SER A 297 3.54 -17.29 32.83
C SER A 297 2.66 -17.18 34.09
N THR A 298 2.09 -18.33 34.43
CA THR A 298 1.36 -18.80 35.63
C THR A 298 0.03 -18.18 35.92
#